data_ba93a360e9c1728a3d68393525e2fd08
#
_entry.id   ba93a360e9c1728a3d68393525e2fd08
#
_cell.length_a   1.000
_cell.length_b   1.000
_cell.length_c   1.000
_cell.angle_alpha   90.00
_cell.angle_beta   90.00
_cell.angle_gamma   90.00
#
_symmetry.space_group_name_H-M   'P 1'
#
loop_
_entity.id
_entity.type
_entity.pdbx_description
1 polymer ?
#
loop_
_entity_poly.entity_id
_entity_poly.type
_entity_poly.pdbx_seq_one_letter_code
_entity_poly.pdbx_strand_id
1 'polypeptide(L)'
;MGWLPLSVCGTLVPTATYTDSKGTEITATTSDKVEGDAPLLVHFTANASDLNPGSTLEWRFRHSGAGGSNSEITRYEENPEFTFTESGLTIVTLYERLNNELVDSASINITITESHLEMPNAFSPNNDGHNDFYGAKGACHPESSGHYRSIVEFHGYIFNRWGQKLFEWTDVSQGWDGKYNGSPCKDGVYFVLVKARGADGKEYNIRRDVNLIRDKNEVSSSSSTSTP
;
A
#
# COMPACT_ATOMS: atom_id res chain seq x y z
N MET A 1 -43.27 8.06 42.80
CA MET A 1 -41.86 8.44 42.58
C MET A 1 -41.27 7.36 41.72
N GLY A 2 -41.21 7.61 40.39
CA GLY A 2 -40.57 6.70 39.43
C GLY A 2 -39.07 6.96 39.43
N TRP A 3 -38.27 5.97 39.76
CA TRP A 3 -36.85 5.99 39.51
C TRP A 3 -36.67 5.87 37.99
N LEU A 4 -36.19 6.93 37.37
CA LEU A 4 -35.61 6.85 36.05
C LEU A 4 -34.29 6.00 36.22
N PRO A 5 -34.07 4.95 35.43
CA PRO A 5 -32.80 4.28 35.47
C PRO A 5 -31.73 5.29 35.03
N LEU A 6 -30.67 5.42 35.83
CA LEU A 6 -29.44 6.08 35.38
C LEU A 6 -29.00 5.36 34.11
N SER A 7 -29.02 6.04 32.99
CA SER A 7 -28.39 5.57 31.74
C SER A 7 -26.91 5.40 32.06
N VAL A 8 -26.44 4.18 32.12
CA VAL A 8 -25.01 3.91 32.14
C VAL A 8 -24.50 4.30 30.76
N CYS A 9 -23.67 5.32 30.69
CA CYS A 9 -22.97 5.66 29.44
C CYS A 9 -21.94 4.55 29.22
N GLY A 10 -22.15 3.70 28.22
CA GLY A 10 -21.15 2.75 27.78
C GLY A 10 -19.88 3.48 27.36
N THR A 11 -18.73 2.86 27.55
CA THR A 11 -17.47 3.45 27.11
C THR A 11 -17.03 2.77 25.81
N LEU A 12 -17.07 3.51 24.70
CA LEU A 12 -16.56 3.08 23.41
C LEU A 12 -15.09 3.46 23.29
N VAL A 13 -14.21 2.47 23.16
CA VAL A 13 -12.76 2.68 22.96
C VAL A 13 -12.29 1.93 21.70
N PRO A 14 -12.83 2.29 20.54
CA PRO A 14 -12.46 1.58 19.30
C PRO A 14 -10.98 1.67 19.03
N THR A 15 -10.43 0.59 18.46
CA THR A 15 -9.05 0.54 17.98
C THR A 15 -9.01 0.14 16.51
N ALA A 16 -7.95 0.58 15.82
CA ALA A 16 -7.65 0.25 14.44
C ALA A 16 -6.27 -0.41 14.38
N THR A 17 -6.21 -1.67 13.95
CA THR A 17 -4.95 -2.41 13.80
C THR A 17 -4.62 -2.58 12.33
N TYR A 18 -3.40 -2.21 11.93
CA TYR A 18 -2.92 -2.27 10.56
C TYR A 18 -1.41 -2.53 10.51
N THR A 19 -0.91 -2.92 9.34
CA THR A 19 0.53 -3.08 9.11
C THR A 19 1.05 -1.86 8.34
N ASP A 20 2.11 -1.24 8.86
CA ASP A 20 2.76 -0.11 8.20
C ASP A 20 3.61 -0.54 6.99
N SER A 21 4.16 0.42 6.25
CA SER A 21 5.03 0.18 5.09
C SER A 21 6.34 -0.56 5.42
N LYS A 22 6.68 -0.69 6.71
CA LYS A 22 7.86 -1.43 7.18
C LYS A 22 7.53 -2.85 7.64
N GLY A 23 6.26 -3.26 7.54
CA GLY A 23 5.78 -4.55 8.00
C GLY A 23 5.54 -4.63 9.51
N THR A 24 5.47 -3.49 10.20
CA THR A 24 5.19 -3.43 11.64
C THR A 24 3.69 -3.35 11.87
N GLU A 25 3.16 -4.20 12.75
CA GLU A 25 1.77 -4.12 13.18
C GLU A 25 1.60 -2.97 14.19
N ILE A 26 0.66 -2.08 13.92
CA ILE A 26 0.34 -0.91 14.73
C ILE A 26 -1.12 -0.96 15.14
N THR A 27 -1.40 -0.70 16.41
CA THR A 27 -2.76 -0.49 16.93
C THR A 27 -2.93 0.95 17.35
N ALA A 28 -3.83 1.65 16.67
CA ALA A 28 -4.19 3.04 16.93
C ALA A 28 -5.52 3.16 17.68
N THR A 29 -5.64 4.19 18.50
CA THR A 29 -6.83 4.57 19.27
C THR A 29 -7.46 5.83 18.70
N THR A 30 -8.51 6.35 19.34
CA THR A 30 -9.19 7.59 18.95
C THR A 30 -8.32 8.85 19.04
N SER A 31 -7.23 8.81 19.79
CA SER A 31 -6.28 9.92 19.94
C SER A 31 -5.16 9.92 18.89
N ASP A 32 -5.02 8.80 18.17
CA ASP A 32 -3.92 8.61 17.23
C ASP A 32 -4.31 9.03 15.82
N LYS A 33 -3.31 9.47 15.05
CA LYS A 33 -3.41 9.67 13.61
C LYS A 33 -2.98 8.40 12.92
N VAL A 34 -3.87 7.82 12.11
CA VAL A 34 -3.50 6.74 11.19
C VAL A 34 -3.22 7.33 9.83
N GLU A 35 -2.00 7.13 9.33
CA GLU A 35 -1.59 7.54 8.00
C GLU A 35 -0.93 6.35 7.30
N GLY A 36 -1.31 6.10 6.06
CA GLY A 36 -0.79 4.97 5.31
C GLY A 36 -0.96 5.10 3.80
N ASP A 37 -0.41 4.13 3.08
CA ASP A 37 -0.48 4.04 1.62
C ASP A 37 -1.56 3.04 1.20
N ALA A 38 -2.31 3.36 0.15
CA ALA A 38 -3.28 2.42 -0.42
C ALA A 38 -2.58 1.31 -1.24
N PRO A 39 -3.15 0.07 -1.22
CA PRO A 39 -4.28 -0.37 -0.41
C PRO A 39 -3.89 -0.62 1.05
N LEU A 40 -4.64 -0.10 2.02
CA LEU A 40 -4.40 -0.30 3.43
C LEU A 40 -5.55 -1.13 4.05
N LEU A 41 -5.24 -2.34 4.48
CA LEU A 41 -6.17 -3.17 5.25
C LEU A 41 -6.10 -2.78 6.73
N VAL A 42 -7.25 -2.49 7.33
CA VAL A 42 -7.39 -2.13 8.75
C VAL A 42 -8.44 -3.02 9.39
N HIS A 43 -8.09 -3.60 10.54
CA HIS A 43 -8.98 -4.36 11.40
C HIS A 43 -9.46 -3.44 12.53
N PHE A 44 -10.76 -3.26 12.66
CA PHE A 44 -11.37 -2.45 13.71
C PHE A 44 -11.89 -3.33 14.83
N THR A 45 -11.69 -2.91 16.06
CA THR A 45 -12.23 -3.57 17.26
C THR A 45 -13.01 -2.55 18.07
N ALA A 46 -14.24 -2.88 18.41
CA ALA A 46 -15.13 -1.95 19.13
C ALA A 46 -14.67 -1.69 20.57
N ASN A 47 -14.09 -2.69 21.25
CA ASN A 47 -13.71 -2.63 22.67
C ASN A 47 -14.80 -1.95 23.53
N ALA A 48 -16.04 -2.31 23.24
CA ALA A 48 -17.20 -1.72 23.91
C ALA A 48 -17.42 -2.42 25.26
N SER A 49 -17.43 -1.66 26.34
CA SER A 49 -17.75 -2.14 27.68
C SER A 49 -19.01 -1.46 28.22
N ASP A 50 -19.71 -2.16 29.11
CA ASP A 50 -20.86 -1.65 29.83
C ASP A 50 -22.00 -1.13 28.90
N LEU A 51 -22.19 -1.80 27.74
CA LEU A 51 -23.27 -1.47 26.83
C LEU A 51 -24.65 -1.63 27.50
N ASN A 52 -25.57 -0.72 27.19
CA ASN A 52 -26.94 -0.83 27.62
C ASN A 52 -27.59 -2.11 27.05
N PRO A 53 -28.35 -2.88 27.82
CA PRO A 53 -29.04 -4.06 27.30
C PRO A 53 -29.94 -3.70 26.12
N GLY A 54 -29.72 -4.35 24.98
CA GLY A 54 -30.44 -4.09 23.74
C GLY A 54 -29.84 -3.00 22.87
N SER A 55 -28.68 -2.44 23.22
CA SER A 55 -27.93 -1.56 22.35
C SER A 55 -27.37 -2.31 21.13
N THR A 56 -27.22 -1.60 20.02
CA THR A 56 -26.59 -2.06 18.78
C THR A 56 -25.39 -1.18 18.47
N LEU A 57 -24.35 -1.79 17.91
CA LEU A 57 -23.16 -1.11 17.42
C LEU A 57 -23.30 -0.85 15.90
N GLU A 58 -22.90 0.35 15.48
CA GLU A 58 -22.94 0.78 14.10
C GLU A 58 -21.64 1.50 13.76
N TRP A 59 -20.88 0.98 12.78
CA TRP A 59 -19.69 1.64 12.24
C TRP A 59 -20.06 2.45 11.00
N ARG A 60 -19.62 3.71 10.93
CA ARG A 60 -19.73 4.56 9.74
C ARG A 60 -18.37 4.98 9.26
N PHE A 61 -18.13 4.74 7.98
CA PHE A 61 -16.92 5.11 7.25
C PHE A 61 -17.29 6.28 6.34
N ARG A 62 -16.92 7.50 6.72
CA ARG A 62 -17.16 8.73 5.92
C ARG A 62 -15.88 9.13 5.26
N HIS A 63 -15.80 8.93 3.96
CA HIS A 63 -14.65 9.28 3.15
C HIS A 63 -14.81 10.66 2.52
N SER A 64 -13.70 11.44 2.51
CA SER A 64 -13.53 12.70 1.79
C SER A 64 -12.25 12.59 0.97
N GLY A 65 -12.40 12.32 -0.31
CA GLY A 65 -11.30 12.14 -1.24
C GLY A 65 -10.69 13.46 -1.70
N ALA A 66 -9.41 13.42 -2.07
CA ALA A 66 -8.67 14.58 -2.59
C ALA A 66 -9.28 15.18 -3.86
N GLY A 67 -10.01 14.39 -4.66
CA GLY A 67 -10.75 14.81 -5.85
C GLY A 67 -12.19 15.27 -5.61
N GLY A 68 -12.64 15.42 -4.33
CA GLY A 68 -14.00 15.79 -3.98
C GLY A 68 -15.01 14.62 -4.02
N SER A 69 -14.54 13.38 -4.16
CA SER A 69 -15.37 12.19 -4.00
C SER A 69 -15.71 12.01 -2.53
N ASN A 70 -17.01 12.02 -2.21
CA ASN A 70 -17.47 11.74 -0.86
C ASN A 70 -18.29 10.47 -0.87
N SER A 71 -18.02 9.57 0.06
CA SER A 71 -18.79 8.33 0.23
C SER A 71 -19.01 8.02 1.71
N GLU A 72 -20.10 7.30 1.99
CA GLU A 72 -20.38 6.80 3.33
C GLU A 72 -20.77 5.33 3.25
N ILE A 73 -20.15 4.50 4.08
CA ILE A 73 -20.42 3.07 4.19
C ILE A 73 -20.75 2.77 5.64
N THR A 74 -21.78 1.95 5.87
CA THR A 74 -22.19 1.48 7.21
C THR A 74 -21.92 -0.01 7.36
N ARG A 75 -21.44 -0.42 8.54
CA ARG A 75 -21.20 -1.80 8.96
C ARG A 75 -21.84 -2.03 10.34
N TYR A 76 -22.29 -3.25 10.58
CA TYR A 76 -22.92 -3.65 11.84
C TYR A 76 -22.21 -4.81 12.54
N GLU A 77 -21.12 -5.30 11.93
CA GLU A 77 -20.24 -6.28 12.58
C GLU A 77 -19.58 -5.64 13.81
N GLU A 78 -19.34 -6.42 14.86
CA GLU A 78 -18.67 -5.93 16.06
C GLU A 78 -17.23 -5.46 15.75
N ASN A 79 -16.52 -6.24 14.95
CA ASN A 79 -15.11 -6.00 14.58
C ASN A 79 -14.93 -6.09 13.06
N PRO A 80 -15.27 -5.05 12.29
CA PRO A 80 -15.18 -5.08 10.84
C PRO A 80 -13.74 -4.95 10.33
N GLU A 81 -13.50 -5.51 9.15
CA GLU A 81 -12.30 -5.23 8.35
C GLU A 81 -12.66 -4.27 7.21
N PHE A 82 -11.75 -3.37 6.90
CA PHE A 82 -11.92 -2.44 5.77
C PHE A 82 -10.61 -2.18 5.06
N THR A 83 -10.63 -2.28 3.71
CA THR A 83 -9.48 -1.95 2.86
C THR A 83 -9.69 -0.56 2.25
N PHE A 84 -8.83 0.37 2.61
CA PHE A 84 -8.81 1.72 2.06
C PHE A 84 -8.06 1.73 0.73
N THR A 85 -8.76 2.05 -0.35
CA THR A 85 -8.22 2.07 -1.73
C THR A 85 -8.25 3.46 -2.37
N GLU A 86 -8.85 4.46 -1.69
CA GLU A 86 -8.92 5.83 -2.17
C GLU A 86 -8.13 6.76 -1.24
N SER A 87 -7.38 7.71 -1.82
CA SER A 87 -6.62 8.70 -1.06
C SER A 87 -7.54 9.77 -0.46
N GLY A 88 -7.17 10.27 0.70
CA GLY A 88 -7.92 11.29 1.42
C GLY A 88 -8.18 10.90 2.86
N LEU A 89 -9.08 11.61 3.51
CA LEU A 89 -9.47 11.40 4.90
C LEU A 89 -10.73 10.54 5.00
N THR A 90 -10.66 9.46 5.77
CA THR A 90 -11.84 8.71 6.19
C THR A 90 -12.01 8.84 7.70
N ILE A 91 -13.15 9.37 8.13
CA ILE A 91 -13.57 9.38 9.54
C ILE A 91 -14.37 8.11 9.79
N VAL A 92 -13.82 7.23 10.61
CA VAL A 92 -14.46 5.98 11.02
C VAL A 92 -15.06 6.19 12.40
N THR A 93 -16.39 6.17 12.50
CA THR A 93 -17.11 6.41 13.75
C THR A 93 -17.86 5.16 14.17
N LEU A 94 -17.63 4.73 15.40
CA LEU A 94 -18.42 3.72 16.08
C LEU A 94 -19.53 4.43 16.87
N TYR A 95 -20.77 3.99 16.69
CA TYR A 95 -21.93 4.45 17.41
C TYR A 95 -22.52 3.34 18.27
N GLU A 96 -22.88 3.64 19.52
CA GLU A 96 -23.83 2.87 20.30
C GLU A 96 -25.22 3.45 20.14
N ARG A 97 -26.20 2.62 19.77
CA ARG A 97 -27.60 3.01 19.63
C ARG A 97 -28.51 2.14 20.50
N LEU A 98 -29.39 2.76 21.22
CA LEU A 98 -30.45 2.11 21.97
C LEU A 98 -31.81 2.61 21.45
N ASN A 99 -32.68 1.71 20.98
CA ASN A 99 -33.97 2.08 20.37
C ASN A 99 -33.84 3.11 19.25
N ASN A 100 -32.80 3.04 18.44
CA ASN A 100 -32.45 4.01 17.39
C ASN A 100 -31.93 5.38 17.87
N GLU A 101 -31.88 5.63 19.18
CA GLU A 101 -31.29 6.83 19.73
C GLU A 101 -29.79 6.67 19.95
N LEU A 102 -29.02 7.73 19.71
CA LEU A 102 -27.58 7.75 19.93
C LEU A 102 -27.31 7.81 21.45
N VAL A 103 -26.54 6.84 21.93
CA VAL A 103 -26.10 6.75 23.34
C VAL A 103 -24.68 7.28 23.47
N ASP A 104 -23.74 6.73 22.65
CA ASP A 104 -22.33 7.12 22.67
C ASP A 104 -21.73 7.01 21.26
N SER A 105 -20.59 7.67 21.03
CA SER A 105 -19.84 7.56 19.78
C SER A 105 -18.36 7.89 19.96
N ALA A 106 -17.52 7.19 19.22
CA ALA A 106 -16.08 7.44 19.19
C ALA A 106 -15.54 7.32 17.74
N SER A 107 -14.55 8.13 17.38
CA SER A 107 -14.05 8.19 16.00
C SER A 107 -12.55 8.01 15.91
N ILE A 108 -12.11 7.37 14.83
CA ILE A 108 -10.71 7.23 14.41
C ILE A 108 -10.57 7.87 13.04
N ASN A 109 -9.52 8.66 12.84
CA ASN A 109 -9.21 9.31 11.57
C ASN A 109 -8.16 8.50 10.81
N ILE A 110 -8.52 8.06 9.59
CA ILE A 110 -7.63 7.33 8.69
C ILE A 110 -7.31 8.22 7.50
N THR A 111 -6.04 8.52 7.26
CA THR A 111 -5.58 9.31 6.12
C THR A 111 -4.78 8.42 5.17
N ILE A 112 -5.23 8.34 3.93
CA ILE A 112 -4.51 7.65 2.86
C ILE A 112 -3.79 8.68 1.99
N THR A 113 -2.48 8.47 1.79
CA THR A 113 -1.61 9.40 1.05
C THR A 113 -1.96 9.45 -0.43
N GLU A 114 -1.62 10.57 -1.10
CA GLU A 114 -1.70 10.67 -2.56
C GLU A 114 -0.68 9.74 -3.22
N SER A 115 -0.99 9.31 -4.45
CA SER A 115 -0.13 8.39 -5.17
C SER A 115 1.16 9.03 -5.64
N HIS A 116 2.22 8.23 -5.68
CA HIS A 116 3.50 8.57 -6.31
C HIS A 116 4.09 7.35 -7.00
N LEU A 117 4.63 7.52 -8.20
CA LEU A 117 5.32 6.47 -8.93
C LEU A 117 6.48 7.07 -9.73
N GLU A 118 7.67 6.56 -9.50
CA GLU A 118 8.86 6.90 -10.26
C GLU A 118 9.58 5.63 -10.74
N MET A 119 9.99 5.63 -12.03
CA MET A 119 10.75 4.53 -12.64
C MET A 119 12.19 4.97 -12.87
N PRO A 120 13.22 4.14 -12.59
CA PRO A 120 14.61 4.45 -12.88
C PRO A 120 14.89 4.47 -14.39
N ASN A 121 16.04 5.02 -14.80
CA ASN A 121 16.50 5.02 -16.18
C ASN A 121 17.61 4.00 -16.47
N ALA A 122 18.12 3.34 -15.44
CA ALA A 122 19.14 2.31 -15.54
C ALA A 122 19.04 1.33 -14.36
N PHE A 123 19.60 0.14 -14.54
CA PHE A 123 19.79 -0.85 -13.47
C PHE A 123 20.99 -1.73 -13.81
N SER A 124 21.53 -2.42 -12.80
CA SER A 124 22.74 -3.21 -12.89
C SER A 124 22.56 -4.59 -12.25
N PRO A 125 22.03 -5.59 -12.97
CA PRO A 125 21.80 -6.93 -12.43
C PRO A 125 23.11 -7.70 -12.33
N ASN A 126 23.97 -7.35 -11.36
CA ASN A 126 25.26 -7.92 -11.07
C ASN A 126 25.29 -8.72 -9.74
N ASN A 127 24.15 -8.76 -9.04
CA ASN A 127 23.93 -9.47 -7.78
C ASN A 127 24.76 -8.92 -6.60
N ASP A 128 25.02 -7.61 -6.61
CA ASP A 128 25.68 -6.91 -5.49
C ASP A 128 24.68 -6.40 -4.42
N GLY A 129 23.38 -6.64 -4.62
CA GLY A 129 22.29 -6.19 -3.75
C GLY A 129 21.80 -4.77 -4.07
N HIS A 130 22.36 -4.08 -5.06
CA HIS A 130 21.99 -2.73 -5.44
C HIS A 130 21.55 -2.64 -6.91
N ASN A 131 20.34 -2.16 -7.17
CA ASN A 131 19.80 -2.01 -8.53
C ASN A 131 19.82 -3.28 -9.38
N ASP A 132 19.77 -4.46 -8.74
CA ASP A 132 19.75 -5.75 -9.42
C ASP A 132 18.47 -6.02 -10.20
N PHE A 133 17.40 -5.29 -9.86
CA PHE A 133 16.09 -5.39 -10.50
C PHE A 133 15.65 -4.04 -11.07
N TYR A 134 15.05 -4.07 -12.23
CA TYR A 134 14.36 -2.92 -12.81
C TYR A 134 12.89 -2.92 -12.39
N GLY A 135 12.49 -2.01 -11.54
CA GLY A 135 11.13 -1.83 -11.03
C GLY A 135 10.87 -0.37 -10.67
N ALA A 136 9.77 -0.09 -9.99
CA ALA A 136 9.53 1.21 -9.41
C ALA A 136 10.65 1.55 -8.41
N LYS A 137 11.03 2.82 -8.30
CA LYS A 137 12.02 3.21 -7.29
C LYS A 137 11.50 2.84 -5.89
N GLY A 138 12.32 2.11 -5.11
CA GLY A 138 11.93 1.54 -3.84
C GLY A 138 11.28 0.15 -3.90
N ALA A 139 10.87 -0.32 -5.08
CA ALA A 139 10.54 -1.71 -5.28
C ALA A 139 11.80 -2.57 -5.12
N CYS A 140 11.67 -3.81 -4.69
CA CYS A 140 12.78 -4.76 -4.51
C CYS A 140 13.83 -4.34 -3.46
N HIS A 141 13.68 -3.22 -2.78
CA HIS A 141 14.54 -2.76 -1.69
C HIS A 141 13.70 -2.33 -0.49
N PRO A 142 13.47 -3.21 0.49
CA PRO A 142 12.58 -2.93 1.64
C PRO A 142 13.05 -1.76 2.53
N GLU A 143 14.33 -1.37 2.42
CA GLU A 143 14.89 -0.22 3.14
C GLU A 143 14.59 1.14 2.50
N SER A 144 14.08 1.15 1.27
CA SER A 144 13.83 2.36 0.47
C SER A 144 12.37 2.79 0.57
N SER A 145 11.88 3.10 1.75
CA SER A 145 10.51 3.64 1.91
C SER A 145 10.38 5.01 1.23
N GLY A 146 9.35 5.18 0.41
CA GLY A 146 8.91 6.50 -0.07
C GLY A 146 9.07 6.80 -1.55
N HIS A 147 9.53 5.87 -2.39
CA HIS A 147 9.69 6.12 -3.83
C HIS A 147 8.47 5.74 -4.68
N TYR A 148 7.63 4.84 -4.24
CA TYR A 148 6.28 4.65 -4.74
C TYR A 148 5.33 4.51 -3.56
N ARG A 149 4.09 4.96 -3.71
CA ARG A 149 3.05 4.87 -2.67
C ARG A 149 1.66 4.97 -3.29
N SER A 150 0.69 4.38 -2.63
CA SER A 150 -0.73 4.44 -2.97
C SER A 150 -1.01 4.11 -4.44
N ILE A 151 -0.32 3.08 -4.99
CA ILE A 151 -0.56 2.54 -6.32
C ILE A 151 -1.51 1.35 -6.19
N VAL A 152 -2.71 1.47 -6.75
CA VAL A 152 -3.79 0.47 -6.63
C VAL A 152 -3.89 -0.45 -7.84
N GLU A 153 -3.40 -0.01 -9.00
CA GLU A 153 -3.27 -0.83 -10.21
C GLU A 153 -1.91 -0.58 -10.83
N PHE A 154 -1.26 -1.65 -11.27
CA PHE A 154 0.04 -1.56 -11.92
C PHE A 154 0.19 -2.62 -13.00
N HIS A 155 0.75 -2.22 -14.15
CA HIS A 155 1.11 -3.12 -15.22
C HIS A 155 2.36 -2.62 -15.94
N GLY A 156 3.45 -3.37 -15.88
CA GLY A 156 4.74 -3.04 -16.46
C GLY A 156 5.14 -4.03 -17.55
N TYR A 157 5.83 -3.53 -18.57
CA TYR A 157 6.33 -4.32 -19.70
C TYR A 157 7.75 -3.89 -20.07
N ILE A 158 8.61 -4.85 -20.39
CA ILE A 158 9.94 -4.64 -20.97
C ILE A 158 9.97 -5.19 -22.39
N PHE A 159 10.51 -4.41 -23.30
CA PHE A 159 10.70 -4.78 -24.71
C PHE A 159 12.16 -4.59 -25.13
N ASN A 160 12.63 -5.43 -26.05
CA ASN A 160 13.89 -5.19 -26.74
C ASN A 160 13.70 -4.18 -27.91
N ARG A 161 14.81 -3.83 -28.59
CA ARG A 161 14.81 -2.88 -29.72
C ARG A 161 13.97 -3.32 -30.93
N TRP A 162 13.58 -4.57 -31.00
CA TRP A 162 12.75 -5.10 -32.10
C TRP A 162 11.26 -5.18 -31.70
N GLY A 163 10.89 -4.67 -30.52
CA GLY A 163 9.52 -4.69 -30.04
C GLY A 163 9.07 -6.03 -29.43
N GLN A 164 10.00 -6.98 -29.27
CA GLN A 164 9.68 -8.25 -28.59
C GLN A 164 9.53 -8.01 -27.09
N LYS A 165 8.41 -8.46 -26.50
CA LYS A 165 8.19 -8.43 -25.06
C LYS A 165 9.09 -9.45 -24.38
N LEU A 166 9.89 -8.99 -23.44
CA LEU A 166 10.82 -9.82 -22.65
C LEU A 166 10.28 -10.14 -21.26
N PHE A 167 9.62 -9.18 -20.64
CA PHE A 167 9.11 -9.30 -19.28
C PHE A 167 7.80 -8.54 -19.10
N GLU A 168 6.98 -9.00 -18.17
CA GLU A 168 5.71 -8.40 -17.78
C GLU A 168 5.49 -8.65 -16.30
N TRP A 169 5.02 -7.63 -15.58
CA TRP A 169 4.69 -7.75 -14.16
C TRP A 169 3.53 -6.83 -13.78
N THR A 170 2.76 -7.25 -12.75
CA THR A 170 1.54 -6.57 -12.29
C THR A 170 1.59 -6.13 -10.83
N ASP A 171 2.68 -6.41 -10.15
CA ASP A 171 2.90 -6.01 -8.77
C ASP A 171 3.98 -4.92 -8.74
N VAL A 172 3.64 -3.73 -8.26
CA VAL A 172 4.55 -2.57 -8.21
C VAL A 172 5.80 -2.83 -7.38
N SER A 173 5.73 -3.76 -6.42
CA SER A 173 6.86 -4.14 -5.57
C SER A 173 7.89 -5.04 -6.26
N GLN A 174 7.54 -5.60 -7.41
CA GLN A 174 8.39 -6.49 -8.20
C GLN A 174 9.17 -5.74 -9.29
N GLY A 175 10.12 -6.45 -9.93
CA GLY A 175 10.92 -5.90 -11.01
C GLY A 175 11.53 -6.99 -11.90
N TRP A 176 12.11 -6.55 -13.03
CA TRP A 176 12.80 -7.41 -13.98
C TRP A 176 14.27 -7.61 -13.59
N ASP A 177 14.71 -8.86 -13.52
CA ASP A 177 16.08 -9.27 -13.17
C ASP A 177 17.10 -9.22 -14.34
N GLY A 178 16.72 -8.64 -15.46
CA GLY A 178 17.59 -8.57 -16.64
C GLY A 178 17.72 -9.89 -17.42
N LYS A 179 16.80 -10.86 -17.22
CA LYS A 179 16.81 -12.15 -17.94
C LYS A 179 15.60 -12.29 -18.86
N TYR A 180 15.76 -13.13 -19.88
CA TYR A 180 14.71 -13.58 -20.75
C TYR A 180 14.81 -15.10 -20.91
N ASN A 181 13.72 -15.83 -20.61
CA ASN A 181 13.68 -17.29 -20.59
C ASN A 181 14.86 -17.92 -19.80
N GLY A 182 15.18 -17.34 -18.64
CA GLY A 182 16.26 -17.82 -17.76
C GLY A 182 17.68 -17.45 -18.19
N SER A 183 17.86 -16.84 -19.37
CA SER A 183 19.17 -16.41 -19.87
C SER A 183 19.38 -14.90 -19.70
N PRO A 184 20.58 -14.44 -19.26
CA PRO A 184 20.87 -13.02 -19.13
C PRO A 184 20.73 -12.29 -20.46
N CYS A 185 20.00 -11.18 -20.45
CA CYS A 185 19.95 -10.26 -21.58
C CYS A 185 21.28 -9.51 -21.74
N LYS A 186 21.62 -9.09 -22.95
CA LYS A 186 22.85 -8.33 -23.22
C LYS A 186 22.74 -6.93 -22.64
N ASP A 187 23.88 -6.34 -22.27
CA ASP A 187 23.95 -4.93 -21.92
C ASP A 187 23.47 -4.05 -23.07
N GLY A 188 22.77 -2.99 -22.73
CA GLY A 188 22.21 -2.07 -23.73
C GLY A 188 20.87 -1.46 -23.31
N VAL A 189 20.22 -0.87 -24.32
CA VAL A 189 18.96 -0.14 -24.14
C VAL A 189 17.77 -1.07 -24.39
N TYR A 190 16.83 -1.01 -23.46
CA TYR A 190 15.51 -1.66 -23.51
C TYR A 190 14.42 -0.61 -23.41
N PHE A 191 13.20 -0.98 -23.74
CA PHE A 191 12.04 -0.07 -23.71
C PHE A 191 11.07 -0.52 -22.64
N VAL A 192 10.61 0.44 -21.86
CA VAL A 192 9.68 0.23 -20.75
C VAL A 192 8.35 0.90 -21.07
N LEU A 193 7.27 0.16 -20.83
CA LEU A 193 5.91 0.68 -20.79
C LEU A 193 5.33 0.33 -19.42
N VAL A 194 4.90 1.36 -18.67
CA VAL A 194 4.16 1.18 -17.43
C VAL A 194 2.81 1.87 -17.54
N LYS A 195 1.76 1.18 -17.15
CA LYS A 195 0.43 1.71 -16.90
C LYS A 195 0.10 1.46 -15.46
N ALA A 196 -0.26 2.50 -14.72
CA ALA A 196 -0.63 2.37 -13.33
C ALA A 196 -1.72 3.39 -12.98
N ARG A 197 -2.46 3.10 -11.90
CA ARG A 197 -3.44 4.02 -11.34
C ARG A 197 -3.18 4.18 -9.85
N GLY A 198 -3.19 5.42 -9.40
CA GLY A 198 -3.09 5.80 -8.01
C GLY A 198 -4.43 5.78 -7.29
N ALA A 199 -4.39 5.74 -5.97
CA ALA A 199 -5.56 5.83 -5.10
C ALA A 199 -6.27 7.19 -5.18
N ASP A 200 -5.58 8.22 -5.66
CA ASP A 200 -6.09 9.55 -5.96
C ASP A 200 -6.73 9.65 -7.37
N GLY A 201 -6.85 8.51 -8.08
CA GLY A 201 -7.36 8.45 -9.45
C GLY A 201 -6.35 8.88 -10.52
N LYS A 202 -5.14 9.27 -10.14
CA LYS A 202 -4.10 9.67 -11.08
C LYS A 202 -3.63 8.49 -11.93
N GLU A 203 -3.61 8.71 -13.25
CA GLU A 203 -3.11 7.73 -14.21
C GLU A 203 -1.63 7.98 -14.53
N TYR A 204 -0.85 6.91 -14.51
CA TYR A 204 0.56 6.89 -14.89
C TYR A 204 0.72 6.10 -16.19
N ASN A 205 1.15 6.79 -17.26
CA ASN A 205 1.47 6.21 -18.55
C ASN A 205 2.94 6.50 -18.86
N ILE A 206 3.84 5.67 -18.34
CA ILE A 206 5.29 5.87 -18.46
C ILE A 206 5.80 5.07 -19.66
N ARG A 207 6.47 5.77 -20.59
CA ARG A 207 7.18 5.18 -21.73
C ARG A 207 8.58 5.77 -21.74
N ARG A 208 9.57 4.92 -21.59
CA ARG A 208 10.96 5.38 -21.54
C ARG A 208 11.94 4.28 -21.89
N ASP A 209 13.16 4.70 -22.14
CA ASP A 209 14.31 3.81 -22.28
C ASP A 209 14.85 3.46 -20.89
N VAL A 210 15.41 2.25 -20.77
CA VAL A 210 16.17 1.80 -19.62
C VAL A 210 17.48 1.20 -20.07
N ASN A 211 18.55 1.55 -19.39
CA ASN A 211 19.87 1.00 -19.64
C ASN A 211 20.12 -0.19 -18.72
N LEU A 212 20.38 -1.37 -19.29
CA LEU A 212 20.90 -2.51 -18.56
C LEU A 212 22.43 -2.45 -18.67
N ILE A 213 23.11 -2.34 -17.54
CA ILE A 213 24.56 -2.19 -17.44
C ILE A 213 25.09 -3.20 -16.44
N ARG A 214 26.04 -4.06 -16.84
CA ARG A 214 26.78 -4.93 -15.93
C ARG A 214 28.23 -4.48 -15.88
N ASP A 215 28.78 -4.34 -14.69
CA ASP A 215 30.20 -4.06 -14.54
C ASP A 215 31.01 -5.20 -15.16
N LYS A 216 31.91 -4.84 -16.07
CA LYS A 216 32.80 -5.81 -16.76
C LYS A 216 34.01 -6.23 -15.92
N ASN A 217 34.04 -5.88 -14.63
CA ASN A 217 35.23 -6.06 -13.79
C ASN A 217 35.42 -7.46 -13.20
N GLU A 218 34.59 -8.45 -13.54
CA GLU A 218 34.75 -9.83 -13.04
C GLU A 218 35.25 -10.86 -14.08
N VAL A 219 35.97 -10.43 -15.12
CA VAL A 219 36.59 -11.39 -16.06
C VAL A 219 38.11 -11.20 -16.09
N SER A 220 38.79 -11.44 -14.95
CA SER A 220 40.25 -11.66 -15.00
C SER A 220 40.80 -12.25 -13.71
N SER A 221 40.26 -13.38 -13.24
CA SER A 221 40.96 -14.17 -12.23
C SER A 221 40.87 -15.70 -12.45
N SER A 222 41.04 -16.14 -13.69
CA SER A 222 41.26 -17.57 -13.94
C SER A 222 42.12 -17.77 -15.19
N SER A 223 43.42 -17.54 -15.09
CA SER A 223 44.44 -18.31 -15.86
C SER A 223 45.83 -17.83 -15.50
N SER A 224 46.45 -18.44 -14.49
CA SER A 224 47.90 -18.64 -14.50
C SER A 224 48.22 -19.82 -13.57
N THR A 225 48.03 -21.02 -14.10
CA THR A 225 48.78 -22.16 -13.62
C THR A 225 49.64 -22.59 -14.78
N SER A 226 50.84 -22.09 -14.84
CA SER A 226 51.88 -22.61 -15.67
C SER A 226 52.75 -23.49 -14.79
N THR A 227 52.77 -24.75 -15.12
CA THR A 227 53.77 -25.74 -14.73
C THR A 227 55.07 -25.51 -15.53
N PRO A 228 56.20 -25.84 -15.00
CA PRO A 228 56.93 -27.00 -15.50
C PRO A 228 57.13 -28.06 -14.46
#